data_c25bf6b091ae30ddd7a6a6876bf46a15
#
_entry.id   c25bf6b091ae30ddd7a6a6876bf46a15
#
_cell.length_a   1.000
_cell.length_b   1.000
_cell.length_c   1.000
_cell.angle_alpha   90.00
_cell.angle_beta   90.00
_cell.angle_gamma   90.00
#
_symmetry.space_group_name_H-M   'P 1'
#
loop_
_entity.id
_entity.type
_entity.pdbx_description
1 polymer ?
#
loop_
_entity_poly.entity_id
_entity_poly.type
_entity_poly.pdbx_seq_one_letter_code
_entity_poly.pdbx_strand_id
1 'polypeptide(L)'
;VWANELRLQDFANKGGWAAQSQLNVQLADLANINVSGHAETNGFGDLEETVSQRRDDDLYQYSVTTNLDAGKLLPAEVKLTAPIYYSYSKEVIVPRYNPLDTDMPMSDALDALPLRSQRDSLRNITNHVVTNKNFSVSGLRFNRTTQSAPMPYDLGNFTTSFAHAVRHTSGTTTAREIDMNWKFDLAYNYSPGMRTVEPFKSLIKSRSPWLRIVRDFGINPLPQNLSLLSNLSRRYYELQERDLEQLDNKSLPLSFASDFLWNRSLQLRWDPTKQIHFSFMSGTDAEI
;
A
#
# COMPACT_ATOMS: atom_id res chain seq x y z
N VAL A 1 -11.53 58.58 -23.80
CA VAL A 1 -12.27 58.10 -22.64
C VAL A 1 -11.29 58.02 -21.48
N TRP A 2 -11.49 58.84 -20.47
CA TRP A 2 -10.70 58.79 -19.23
C TRP A 2 -11.48 57.94 -18.22
N ALA A 3 -10.96 56.75 -17.83
CA ALA A 3 -11.47 55.97 -16.70
C ALA A 3 -10.76 56.45 -15.45
N ASN A 4 -11.49 57.11 -14.54
CA ASN A 4 -10.92 57.74 -13.35
C ASN A 4 -10.80 56.76 -12.14
N GLU A 5 -11.65 55.74 -12.11
CA GLU A 5 -11.61 54.72 -11.05
C GLU A 5 -12.13 53.38 -11.59
N LEU A 6 -11.38 52.34 -11.36
CA LEU A 6 -11.84 50.96 -11.55
C LEU A 6 -12.24 50.43 -10.16
N ARG A 7 -13.53 50.21 -9.97
CA ARG A 7 -14.06 49.61 -8.73
C ARG A 7 -14.53 48.21 -9.03
N LEU A 8 -13.98 47.24 -8.29
CA LEU A 8 -14.52 45.86 -8.26
C LEU A 8 -15.82 45.92 -7.43
N GLN A 9 -16.92 45.52 -8.02
CA GLN A 9 -18.23 45.33 -7.35
C GLN A 9 -18.56 43.84 -7.38
N ASP A 10 -19.44 43.40 -6.47
CA ASP A 10 -19.88 42.01 -6.31
C ASP A 10 -18.78 41.01 -5.93
N PHE A 11 -18.12 41.32 -4.82
CA PHE A 11 -17.29 40.29 -4.17
C PHE A 11 -18.17 39.09 -3.78
N ALA A 12 -17.69 37.87 -4.10
CA ALA A 12 -18.33 36.65 -3.64
C ALA A 12 -18.19 36.48 -2.13
N ASN A 13 -19.09 37.14 -1.38
CA ASN A 13 -19.13 37.14 0.09
C ASN A 13 -19.86 35.91 0.68
N LYS A 14 -20.22 34.92 -0.15
CA LYS A 14 -20.85 33.70 0.36
C LYS A 14 -19.83 32.92 1.17
N GLY A 15 -20.08 32.80 2.48
CA GLY A 15 -19.31 31.93 3.35
C GLY A 15 -19.60 30.47 3.02
N GLY A 16 -18.56 29.65 3.05
CA GLY A 16 -18.69 28.18 2.97
C GLY A 16 -18.83 27.55 4.36
N TRP A 17 -19.09 26.28 4.39
CA TRP A 17 -19.09 25.46 5.59
C TRP A 17 -18.16 24.25 5.42
N ALA A 18 -17.63 23.77 6.53
CA ALA A 18 -16.87 22.53 6.58
C ALA A 18 -17.45 21.60 7.64
N ALA A 19 -17.38 20.32 7.37
CA ALA A 19 -17.75 19.28 8.33
C ALA A 19 -16.75 18.13 8.28
N GLN A 20 -16.40 17.62 9.45
CA GLN A 20 -15.55 16.45 9.59
C GLN A 20 -16.19 15.47 10.56
N SER A 21 -16.15 14.20 10.22
CA SER A 21 -16.61 13.11 11.07
C SER A 21 -15.59 11.98 11.09
N GLN A 22 -15.45 11.35 12.25
CA GLN A 22 -14.62 10.16 12.41
C GLN A 22 -15.30 9.19 13.35
N LEU A 23 -15.38 7.93 12.92
CA LEU A 23 -15.89 6.82 13.70
C LEU A 23 -14.80 5.74 13.78
N ASN A 24 -14.45 5.35 14.98
CA ASN A 24 -13.53 4.26 15.24
C ASN A 24 -14.28 3.14 15.98
N VAL A 25 -14.33 1.97 15.36
CA VAL A 25 -14.99 0.78 15.91
C VAL A 25 -13.95 -0.30 16.15
N GLN A 26 -13.76 -0.64 17.41
CA GLN A 26 -12.88 -1.72 17.81
C GLN A 26 -13.74 -2.98 18.13
N LEU A 27 -13.55 -4.03 17.35
CA LEU A 27 -14.20 -5.32 17.53
C LEU A 27 -13.29 -6.22 18.38
N ALA A 28 -13.31 -6.00 19.68
CA ALA A 28 -12.43 -6.67 20.64
C ALA A 28 -10.96 -6.64 20.15
N ASP A 29 -10.35 -7.79 20.05
CA ASP A 29 -9.01 -7.97 19.53
C ASP A 29 -8.96 -8.48 18.07
N LEU A 30 -10.13 -8.64 17.44
CA LEU A 30 -10.29 -9.19 16.10
C LEU A 30 -10.03 -8.15 15.01
N ALA A 31 -10.67 -6.98 15.15
CA ALA A 31 -10.58 -5.95 14.09
C ALA A 31 -10.69 -4.53 14.65
N ASN A 32 -10.10 -3.61 13.91
CA ASN A 32 -10.28 -2.18 14.10
C ASN A 32 -10.73 -1.57 12.77
N ILE A 33 -11.88 -0.89 12.79
CA ILE A 33 -12.48 -0.23 11.62
C ILE A 33 -12.52 1.27 11.91
N ASN A 34 -11.91 2.04 11.04
CA ASN A 34 -11.93 3.49 11.08
C ASN A 34 -12.67 4.02 9.83
N VAL A 35 -13.68 4.82 10.05
CA VAL A 35 -14.45 5.50 9.00
C VAL A 35 -14.29 6.99 9.21
N SER A 36 -13.86 7.72 8.17
CA SER A 36 -13.77 9.17 8.21
C SER A 36 -14.50 9.80 7.03
N GLY A 37 -15.08 10.96 7.27
CA GLY A 37 -15.70 11.81 6.28
C GLY A 37 -15.27 13.24 6.49
N HIS A 38 -15.00 13.95 5.41
CA HIS A 38 -14.64 15.35 5.40
C HIS A 38 -15.33 16.03 4.21
N ALA A 39 -15.92 17.18 4.47
CA ALA A 39 -16.58 17.98 3.43
C ALA A 39 -16.27 19.46 3.67
N GLU A 40 -15.90 20.15 2.61
CA GLU A 40 -15.71 21.58 2.58
C GLU A 40 -16.45 22.13 1.36
N THR A 41 -17.16 23.24 1.55
CA THR A 41 -17.82 23.90 0.45
C THR A 41 -17.11 25.17 0.05
N ASN A 42 -17.33 25.55 -1.17
CA ASN A 42 -16.85 26.80 -1.75
C ASN A 42 -17.07 28.01 -0.81
N GLY A 43 -16.06 28.86 -0.69
CA GLY A 43 -16.06 30.01 0.21
C GLY A 43 -15.66 29.70 1.65
N PHE A 44 -15.40 28.44 1.99
CA PHE A 44 -14.83 28.08 3.29
C PHE A 44 -13.34 28.45 3.31
N GLY A 45 -12.88 28.95 4.44
CA GLY A 45 -11.50 29.29 4.72
C GLY A 45 -11.33 29.63 6.19
N ASP A 46 -10.10 29.62 6.67
CA ASP A 46 -9.76 29.96 8.04
C ASP A 46 -10.06 31.42 8.35
N LEU A 47 -10.18 31.76 9.65
CA LEU A 47 -10.53 33.13 10.12
C LEU A 47 -9.53 34.20 9.66
N GLU A 48 -8.29 33.81 9.43
CA GLU A 48 -7.22 34.72 9.00
C GLU A 48 -7.03 34.75 7.47
N GLU A 49 -7.73 33.91 6.72
CA GLU A 49 -7.65 33.87 5.28
C GLU A 49 -8.44 34.97 4.61
N THR A 50 -7.80 35.64 3.64
CA THR A 50 -8.49 36.62 2.79
C THR A 50 -9.49 35.93 1.87
N VAL A 51 -10.48 36.65 1.38
CA VAL A 51 -11.51 36.12 0.46
C VAL A 51 -10.91 35.43 -0.77
N SER A 52 -9.76 35.94 -1.25
CA SER A 52 -9.05 35.37 -2.40
C SER A 52 -8.29 34.07 -2.11
N GLN A 53 -8.09 33.75 -0.84
CA GLN A 53 -7.39 32.51 -0.41
C GLN A 53 -8.35 31.39 -0.06
N ARG A 54 -9.66 31.71 0.06
CA ARG A 54 -10.68 30.73 0.36
C ARG A 54 -10.86 29.75 -0.78
N ARG A 55 -11.35 28.57 -0.45
CA ARG A 55 -11.57 27.50 -1.43
C ARG A 55 -12.61 27.90 -2.49
N ASP A 56 -12.29 27.68 -3.75
CA ASP A 56 -13.17 27.97 -4.88
C ASP A 56 -13.97 26.75 -5.36
N ASP A 57 -13.72 25.58 -4.81
CA ASP A 57 -14.38 24.32 -5.17
C ASP A 57 -15.01 23.64 -3.93
N ASP A 58 -15.92 22.71 -4.17
CA ASP A 58 -16.43 21.84 -3.10
C ASP A 58 -15.55 20.58 -3.02
N LEU A 59 -15.13 20.21 -1.81
CA LEU A 59 -14.35 19.00 -1.52
C LEU A 59 -15.19 18.03 -0.71
N TYR A 60 -15.26 16.80 -1.17
CA TYR A 60 -15.84 15.68 -0.44
C TYR A 60 -14.83 14.53 -0.35
N GLN A 61 -14.48 14.14 0.87
CA GLN A 61 -13.58 13.03 1.11
C GLN A 61 -14.25 12.04 2.05
N TYR A 62 -14.10 10.76 1.77
CA TYR A 62 -14.45 9.72 2.72
C TYR A 62 -13.44 8.56 2.64
N SER A 63 -13.20 7.96 3.77
CA SER A 63 -12.31 6.81 3.85
C SER A 63 -12.83 5.77 4.83
N VAL A 64 -12.52 4.53 4.50
CA VAL A 64 -12.74 3.37 5.37
C VAL A 64 -11.43 2.60 5.45
N THR A 65 -10.95 2.38 6.65
CA THR A 65 -9.74 1.60 6.90
C THR A 65 -10.06 0.49 7.87
N THR A 66 -9.65 -0.72 7.54
CA THR A 66 -9.90 -1.90 8.38
C THR A 66 -8.60 -2.66 8.59
N ASN A 67 -8.30 -2.95 9.85
CA ASN A 67 -7.26 -3.89 10.26
C ASN A 67 -7.95 -5.10 10.88
N LEU A 68 -7.76 -6.27 10.32
CA LEU A 68 -8.37 -7.52 10.75
C LEU A 68 -7.27 -8.55 11.01
N ASP A 69 -7.27 -9.20 12.16
CA ASP A 69 -6.45 -10.39 12.40
C ASP A 69 -7.25 -11.65 12.06
N ALA A 70 -7.19 -12.07 10.80
CA ALA A 70 -7.93 -13.24 10.32
C ALA A 70 -7.48 -14.55 10.98
N GLY A 71 -6.27 -14.60 11.56
CA GLY A 71 -5.78 -15.74 12.33
C GLY A 71 -6.68 -16.07 13.54
N LYS A 72 -7.31 -15.05 14.12
CA LYS A 72 -8.22 -15.21 15.27
C LYS A 72 -9.59 -15.77 14.92
N LEU A 73 -9.96 -15.80 13.65
CA LEU A 73 -11.19 -16.45 13.18
C LEU A 73 -11.05 -17.97 13.09
N LEU A 74 -9.81 -18.47 13.12
CA LEU A 74 -9.53 -19.90 13.04
C LEU A 74 -9.40 -20.50 14.45
N PRO A 75 -9.62 -21.82 14.59
CA PRO A 75 -9.36 -22.50 15.85
C PRO A 75 -7.93 -22.25 16.34
N ALA A 76 -7.76 -22.05 17.64
CA ALA A 76 -6.47 -21.73 18.26
C ALA A 76 -5.37 -22.77 17.97
N GLU A 77 -5.74 -23.97 17.58
CA GLU A 77 -4.86 -25.07 17.21
C GLU A 77 -4.12 -24.81 15.90
N VAL A 78 -4.71 -24.04 14.98
CA VAL A 78 -4.11 -23.71 13.67
C VAL A 78 -2.91 -22.76 13.82
N LYS A 79 -2.92 -21.91 14.87
CA LYS A 79 -1.88 -20.93 15.21
C LYS A 79 -1.38 -20.11 14.02
N LEU A 80 -2.31 -19.69 13.17
CA LEU A 80 -2.03 -18.84 12.02
C LEU A 80 -2.03 -17.37 12.47
N THR A 81 -1.00 -16.63 12.08
CA THR A 81 -0.98 -15.17 12.11
C THR A 81 -1.28 -14.66 10.71
N ALA A 82 -2.38 -13.92 10.55
CA ALA A 82 -2.86 -13.46 9.26
C ALA A 82 -3.46 -12.05 9.38
N PRO A 83 -2.63 -11.02 9.61
CA PRO A 83 -3.10 -9.65 9.65
C PRO A 83 -3.47 -9.17 8.24
N ILE A 84 -4.71 -8.73 8.09
CA ILE A 84 -5.28 -8.19 6.86
C ILE A 84 -5.51 -6.70 7.07
N TYR A 85 -5.02 -5.90 6.15
CA TYR A 85 -5.29 -4.48 6.04
C TYR A 85 -6.08 -4.20 4.78
N TYR A 86 -7.16 -3.45 4.91
CA TYR A 86 -7.92 -2.93 3.78
C TYR A 86 -8.17 -1.45 3.99
N SER A 87 -7.94 -0.64 2.96
CA SER A 87 -8.35 0.75 2.95
C SER A 87 -9.01 1.13 1.61
N TYR A 88 -10.04 1.92 1.73
CA TYR A 88 -10.73 2.56 0.62
C TYR A 88 -10.85 4.04 0.92
N SER A 89 -10.42 4.89 0.01
CA SER A 89 -10.66 6.32 0.09
C SER A 89 -11.14 6.87 -1.26
N LYS A 90 -12.03 7.82 -1.18
CA LYS A 90 -12.49 8.56 -2.34
C LYS A 90 -12.52 10.04 -2.02
N GLU A 91 -11.94 10.83 -2.92
CA GLU A 91 -11.96 12.27 -2.93
C GLU A 91 -12.68 12.74 -4.18
N VAL A 92 -13.57 13.67 -4.02
CA VAL A 92 -14.33 14.31 -5.09
C VAL A 92 -14.21 15.81 -4.93
N ILE A 93 -13.65 16.47 -5.93
CA ILE A 93 -13.58 17.92 -6.03
C ILE A 93 -14.56 18.35 -7.11
N VAL A 94 -15.51 19.17 -6.74
CA VAL A 94 -16.54 19.72 -7.63
C VAL A 94 -16.20 21.19 -7.90
N PRO A 95 -15.85 21.56 -9.13
CA PRO A 95 -15.49 22.93 -9.46
C PRO A 95 -16.71 23.86 -9.37
N ARG A 96 -16.49 25.09 -8.91
CA ARG A 96 -17.51 26.13 -8.85
C ARG A 96 -17.95 26.58 -10.23
N TYR A 97 -17.00 26.74 -11.14
CA TYR A 97 -17.20 27.13 -12.52
C TYR A 97 -17.02 25.92 -13.43
N ASN A 98 -17.73 25.90 -14.55
CA ASN A 98 -17.59 24.84 -15.54
C ASN A 98 -16.18 24.90 -16.17
N PRO A 99 -15.32 23.90 -16.01
CA PRO A 99 -13.98 23.93 -16.62
C PRO A 99 -13.97 23.92 -18.15
N LEU A 100 -15.10 23.59 -18.77
CA LEU A 100 -15.27 23.62 -20.22
C LEU A 100 -15.75 24.98 -20.73
N ASP A 101 -16.29 25.82 -19.82
CA ASP A 101 -16.73 27.18 -20.07
C ASP A 101 -16.59 28.00 -18.79
N THR A 102 -15.39 28.56 -18.60
CA THR A 102 -14.95 29.16 -17.35
C THR A 102 -15.74 30.36 -16.86
N ASP A 103 -16.55 30.95 -17.74
CA ASP A 103 -17.44 32.10 -17.42
C ASP A 103 -18.79 31.63 -16.85
N MET A 104 -19.12 30.34 -16.97
CA MET A 104 -20.39 29.77 -16.54
C MET A 104 -20.27 29.06 -15.18
N PRO A 105 -21.08 29.45 -14.18
CA PRO A 105 -21.20 28.67 -12.96
C PRO A 105 -21.64 27.22 -13.22
N MET A 106 -21.13 26.26 -12.49
CA MET A 106 -21.49 24.84 -12.67
C MET A 106 -22.97 24.57 -12.41
N SER A 107 -23.62 25.31 -11.50
CA SER A 107 -25.06 25.23 -11.26
C SER A 107 -25.84 25.50 -12.54
N ASP A 108 -25.51 26.62 -13.23
CA ASP A 108 -26.21 27.08 -14.40
C ASP A 108 -25.97 26.15 -15.61
N ALA A 109 -24.73 25.64 -15.71
CA ALA A 109 -24.39 24.64 -16.73
C ALA A 109 -25.21 23.34 -16.54
N LEU A 110 -25.40 22.89 -15.30
CA LEU A 110 -26.22 21.72 -15.00
C LEU A 110 -27.72 21.96 -15.20
N ASP A 111 -28.23 23.16 -14.87
CA ASP A 111 -29.64 23.51 -15.02
C ASP A 111 -30.05 23.70 -16.49
N ALA A 112 -29.11 24.09 -17.34
CA ALA A 112 -29.30 24.17 -18.78
C ALA A 112 -29.53 22.79 -19.45
N LEU A 113 -29.14 21.68 -18.77
CA LEU A 113 -29.27 20.33 -19.30
C LEU A 113 -30.59 19.67 -18.84
N PRO A 114 -31.51 19.33 -19.74
CA PRO A 114 -32.83 18.80 -19.37
C PRO A 114 -32.77 17.34 -18.89
N LEU A 115 -31.83 16.54 -19.43
CA LEU A 115 -31.72 15.11 -19.13
C LEU A 115 -30.74 14.84 -17.99
N ARG A 116 -31.15 13.99 -17.06
CA ARG A 116 -30.28 13.55 -15.95
C ARG A 116 -28.99 12.92 -16.45
N SER A 117 -29.05 12.09 -17.49
CA SER A 117 -27.87 11.46 -18.09
C SER A 117 -26.85 12.47 -18.61
N GLN A 118 -27.29 13.60 -19.16
CA GLN A 118 -26.41 14.67 -19.63
C GLN A 118 -25.74 15.37 -18.43
N ARG A 119 -26.48 15.63 -17.34
CA ARG A 119 -25.94 16.21 -16.12
C ARG A 119 -24.89 15.27 -15.47
N ASP A 120 -25.17 13.98 -15.45
CA ASP A 120 -24.23 12.99 -14.91
C ASP A 120 -22.98 12.88 -15.79
N SER A 121 -23.13 12.95 -17.11
CA SER A 121 -22.00 13.01 -18.05
C SER A 121 -21.14 14.26 -17.83
N LEU A 122 -21.77 15.44 -17.68
CA LEU A 122 -21.05 16.68 -17.40
C LEU A 122 -20.28 16.58 -16.08
N ARG A 123 -20.92 16.12 -15.00
CA ARG A 123 -20.26 15.89 -13.71
C ARG A 123 -19.07 14.92 -13.79
N ASN A 124 -19.21 13.85 -14.56
CA ASN A 124 -18.15 12.87 -14.75
C ASN A 124 -16.94 13.44 -15.51
N ILE A 125 -17.15 14.47 -16.31
CA ILE A 125 -16.08 15.15 -17.03
C ILE A 125 -15.44 16.23 -16.17
N THR A 126 -16.25 17.01 -15.46
CA THR A 126 -15.79 18.22 -14.76
C THR A 126 -15.30 17.97 -13.34
N ASN A 127 -15.83 16.96 -12.66
CA ASN A 127 -15.40 16.64 -11.31
C ASN A 127 -14.02 15.96 -11.33
N HIS A 128 -13.12 16.40 -10.45
CA HIS A 128 -11.89 15.66 -10.20
C HIS A 128 -12.14 14.59 -9.13
N VAL A 129 -11.94 13.33 -9.49
CA VAL A 129 -12.21 12.19 -8.61
C VAL A 129 -10.96 11.36 -8.48
N VAL A 130 -10.53 11.15 -7.23
CA VAL A 130 -9.44 10.25 -6.88
C VAL A 130 -9.98 9.13 -6.00
N THR A 131 -9.78 7.89 -6.41
CA THR A 131 -10.16 6.70 -5.63
C THR A 131 -8.93 5.86 -5.37
N ASN A 132 -8.65 5.58 -4.09
CA ASN A 132 -7.57 4.68 -3.70
C ASN A 132 -8.17 3.43 -3.04
N LYS A 133 -7.65 2.27 -3.42
CA LYS A 133 -7.98 0.97 -2.83
C LYS A 133 -6.68 0.27 -2.49
N ASN A 134 -6.52 -0.11 -1.23
CA ASN A 134 -5.36 -0.85 -0.79
C ASN A 134 -5.82 -2.10 -0.05
N PHE A 135 -5.22 -3.20 -0.37
CA PHE A 135 -5.39 -4.48 0.32
C PHE A 135 -4.02 -5.06 0.61
N SER A 136 -3.78 -5.48 1.82
CA SER A 136 -2.55 -6.20 2.13
C SER A 136 -2.76 -7.26 3.20
N VAL A 137 -2.01 -8.33 3.06
CA VAL A 137 -1.80 -9.36 4.07
C VAL A 137 -0.30 -9.39 4.34
N SER A 138 0.11 -9.05 5.55
CA SER A 138 1.53 -8.94 5.88
C SER A 138 1.94 -9.99 6.89
N GLY A 139 3.04 -10.72 6.62
CA GLY A 139 3.60 -11.66 7.56
C GLY A 139 2.68 -12.85 7.87
N LEU A 140 1.96 -13.35 6.86
CA LEU A 140 1.19 -14.59 6.96
C LEU A 140 2.14 -15.73 7.30
N ARG A 141 1.95 -16.33 8.47
CA ARG A 141 2.81 -17.41 8.96
C ARG A 141 2.10 -18.33 9.93
N PHE A 142 2.53 -19.59 9.97
CA PHE A 142 2.14 -20.52 11.01
C PHE A 142 3.10 -20.42 12.20
N ASN A 143 2.57 -20.18 13.39
CA ASN A 143 3.36 -20.12 14.60
C ASN A 143 3.63 -21.54 15.10
N ARG A 144 4.90 -21.82 15.43
CA ARG A 144 5.29 -23.14 15.95
C ARG A 144 4.75 -23.33 17.36
N THR A 145 4.30 -24.55 17.59
CA THR A 145 3.80 -24.99 18.90
C THR A 145 4.83 -25.79 19.69
N THR A 146 5.81 -26.35 19.00
CA THR A 146 6.76 -27.32 19.53
C THR A 146 8.03 -26.61 19.97
N GLN A 147 8.53 -26.95 21.17
CA GLN A 147 9.81 -26.46 21.67
C GLN A 147 11.02 -27.17 21.03
N SER A 148 10.79 -28.21 20.23
CA SER A 148 11.86 -28.93 19.52
C SER A 148 12.48 -28.03 18.45
N ALA A 149 13.73 -28.33 18.05
CA ALA A 149 14.41 -27.59 16.98
C ALA A 149 13.58 -27.58 15.69
N PRO A 150 13.57 -26.48 14.92
CA PRO A 150 12.87 -26.41 13.65
C PRO A 150 13.39 -27.45 12.66
N MET A 151 12.46 -28.05 11.92
CA MET A 151 12.82 -28.90 10.77
C MET A 151 12.78 -28.06 9.50
N PRO A 152 13.58 -28.40 8.47
CA PRO A 152 13.63 -27.62 7.23
C PRO A 152 12.26 -27.49 6.52
N TYR A 153 11.39 -28.47 6.65
CA TYR A 153 10.06 -28.52 6.03
C TYR A 153 8.94 -27.95 6.90
N ASP A 154 9.25 -27.39 8.07
CA ASP A 154 8.23 -26.78 8.93
C ASP A 154 7.59 -25.57 8.26
N LEU A 155 6.26 -25.50 8.23
CA LEU A 155 5.51 -24.37 7.70
C LEU A 155 5.81 -23.07 8.46
N GLY A 156 6.21 -23.15 9.71
CA GLY A 156 6.64 -21.99 10.52
C GLY A 156 7.92 -21.31 10.03
N ASN A 157 8.68 -21.93 9.13
CA ASN A 157 9.85 -21.32 8.50
C ASN A 157 9.47 -20.37 7.35
N PHE A 158 8.22 -20.45 6.86
CA PHE A 158 7.73 -19.63 5.77
C PHE A 158 6.94 -18.43 6.30
N THR A 159 7.20 -17.29 5.70
CA THR A 159 6.42 -16.07 5.91
C THR A 159 6.08 -15.49 4.55
N THR A 160 4.81 -15.21 4.34
CA THR A 160 4.32 -14.68 3.06
C THR A 160 3.64 -13.33 3.30
N SER A 161 3.87 -12.39 2.40
CA SER A 161 3.15 -11.12 2.38
C SER A 161 2.63 -10.83 0.97
N PHE A 162 1.47 -10.22 0.90
CA PHE A 162 0.88 -9.76 -0.35
C PHE A 162 0.32 -8.36 -0.15
N ALA A 163 0.58 -7.48 -1.10
CA ALA A 163 0.02 -6.13 -1.12
C ALA A 163 -0.48 -5.80 -2.53
N HIS A 164 -1.64 -5.17 -2.60
CA HIS A 164 -2.24 -4.69 -3.83
C HIS A 164 -2.78 -3.29 -3.60
N ALA A 165 -2.37 -2.33 -4.41
CA ALA A 165 -2.81 -0.95 -4.36
C ALA A 165 -3.25 -0.50 -5.75
N VAL A 166 -4.39 0.18 -5.81
CA VAL A 166 -4.94 0.78 -7.03
C VAL A 166 -5.33 2.22 -6.72
N ARG A 167 -4.82 3.15 -7.53
CA ARG A 167 -5.26 4.52 -7.58
C ARG A 167 -5.92 4.77 -8.93
N HIS A 168 -7.13 5.27 -8.89
CA HIS A 168 -7.88 5.69 -10.07
C HIS A 168 -8.17 7.18 -9.96
N THR A 169 -7.73 7.95 -10.97
CA THR A 169 -7.95 9.38 -11.08
C THR A 169 -8.74 9.67 -12.35
N SER A 170 -9.70 10.56 -12.25
CA SER A 170 -10.43 11.13 -13.40
C SER A 170 -10.70 12.60 -13.16
N GLY A 171 -10.78 13.37 -14.23
CA GLY A 171 -11.00 14.81 -14.16
C GLY A 171 -11.20 15.41 -15.53
N THR A 172 -11.15 16.73 -15.62
CA THR A 172 -11.42 17.46 -16.86
C THR A 172 -10.46 17.10 -17.97
N THR A 173 -9.16 17.13 -17.69
CA THR A 173 -8.09 16.81 -18.65
C THR A 173 -7.78 15.33 -18.74
N THR A 174 -8.11 14.58 -17.69
CA THR A 174 -7.81 13.15 -17.56
C THR A 174 -9.09 12.33 -17.65
N ALA A 175 -9.26 11.59 -18.74
CA ALA A 175 -10.42 10.71 -18.88
C ALA A 175 -10.32 9.52 -17.92
N ARG A 176 -9.12 8.97 -17.83
CA ARG A 176 -8.83 7.82 -16.95
C ARG A 176 -7.34 7.74 -16.68
N GLU A 177 -6.97 7.69 -15.41
CA GLU A 177 -5.63 7.36 -14.97
C GLU A 177 -5.73 6.24 -13.95
N ILE A 178 -4.96 5.18 -14.15
CA ILE A 178 -4.88 4.05 -13.23
C ILE A 178 -3.42 3.80 -12.92
N ASP A 179 -3.07 3.83 -11.64
CA ASP A 179 -1.80 3.34 -11.12
C ASP A 179 -2.10 2.13 -10.23
N MET A 180 -1.70 0.96 -10.68
CA MET A 180 -1.89 -0.30 -9.98
C MET A 180 -0.56 -0.94 -9.69
N ASN A 181 -0.34 -1.31 -8.45
CA ASN A 181 0.83 -2.08 -8.08
C ASN A 181 0.43 -3.26 -7.19
N TRP A 182 1.12 -4.37 -7.35
CA TRP A 182 1.05 -5.47 -6.41
C TRP A 182 2.45 -5.99 -6.10
N LYS A 183 2.59 -6.48 -4.89
CA LYS A 183 3.83 -7.07 -4.38
C LYS A 183 3.49 -8.38 -3.70
N PHE A 184 4.34 -9.36 -3.92
CA PHE A 184 4.28 -10.65 -3.25
C PHE A 184 5.67 -10.97 -2.71
N ASP A 185 5.76 -11.22 -1.42
CA ASP A 185 6.99 -11.55 -0.73
C ASP A 185 6.85 -12.95 -0.14
N LEU A 186 7.80 -13.81 -0.44
CA LEU A 186 7.96 -15.12 0.16
C LEU A 186 9.32 -15.18 0.84
N ALA A 187 9.32 -15.31 2.16
CA ALA A 187 10.51 -15.50 2.95
C ALA A 187 10.50 -16.90 3.57
N TYR A 188 11.62 -17.60 3.43
CA TYR A 188 11.91 -18.84 4.13
C TYR A 188 13.10 -18.60 5.05
N ASN A 189 12.96 -18.93 6.32
CA ASN A 189 14.01 -18.76 7.30
C ASN A 189 14.13 -20.02 8.17
N TYR A 190 15.23 -20.74 8.00
CA TYR A 190 15.53 -21.93 8.75
C TYR A 190 16.73 -21.68 9.66
N SER A 191 16.53 -21.76 10.96
CA SER A 191 17.56 -21.57 12.00
C SER A 191 17.40 -22.64 13.07
N PRO A 192 18.01 -23.82 12.90
CA PRO A 192 17.83 -24.97 13.79
C PRO A 192 18.51 -24.82 15.17
N GLY A 193 19.28 -23.74 15.33
CA GLY A 193 20.16 -23.60 16.50
C GLY A 193 21.43 -24.43 16.38
N MET A 194 22.44 -24.04 17.13
CA MET A 194 23.73 -24.78 17.14
C MET A 194 23.61 -26.09 17.92
N ARG A 195 23.89 -27.20 17.27
CA ARG A 195 24.06 -28.51 17.88
C ARG A 195 25.44 -29.03 17.55
N THR A 196 26.40 -28.74 18.43
CA THR A 196 27.75 -29.27 18.29
C THR A 196 27.78 -30.73 18.70
N VAL A 197 28.15 -31.60 17.80
CA VAL A 197 28.42 -33.02 18.08
C VAL A 197 29.92 -33.16 18.33
N GLU A 198 30.30 -33.64 19.48
CA GLU A 198 31.69 -33.89 19.85
C GLU A 198 31.94 -35.42 19.84
N PRO A 199 32.26 -36.03 18.68
CA PRO A 199 32.27 -37.49 18.51
C PRO A 199 33.38 -38.18 19.33
N PHE A 200 34.49 -37.50 19.58
CA PHE A 200 35.62 -38.06 20.25
C PHE A 200 35.64 -37.84 21.78
N LYS A 201 34.72 -37.03 22.31
CA LYS A 201 34.68 -36.70 23.74
C LYS A 201 34.41 -37.89 24.64
N SER A 202 33.60 -38.84 24.18
CA SER A 202 33.30 -40.08 24.91
C SER A 202 34.38 -41.14 24.75
N LEU A 203 35.13 -41.10 23.64
CA LEU A 203 36.18 -42.08 23.31
C LEU A 203 37.52 -41.76 24.01
N ILE A 204 37.87 -40.47 24.12
CA ILE A 204 39.16 -40.03 24.65
C ILE A 204 38.97 -39.56 26.09
N LYS A 205 39.19 -40.45 27.04
CA LYS A 205 39.15 -40.16 28.49
C LYS A 205 40.45 -39.56 29.04
N SER A 206 41.51 -39.51 28.24
CA SER A 206 42.82 -38.97 28.62
C SER A 206 42.76 -37.45 28.85
N ARG A 207 43.46 -36.97 29.92
CA ARG A 207 43.60 -35.54 30.23
C ARG A 207 44.82 -34.88 29.59
N SER A 208 45.55 -35.59 28.72
CA SER A 208 46.74 -35.06 28.04
C SER A 208 46.41 -33.80 27.24
N PRO A 209 47.20 -32.70 27.34
CA PRO A 209 46.99 -31.47 26.58
C PRO A 209 46.99 -31.66 25.05
N TRP A 210 47.80 -32.62 24.56
CA TRP A 210 47.92 -32.93 23.13
C TRP A 210 46.67 -33.59 22.57
N LEU A 211 46.00 -34.42 23.35
CA LEU A 211 44.78 -35.11 22.96
C LEU A 211 43.54 -34.23 23.13
N ARG A 212 43.68 -33.08 23.76
CA ARG A 212 42.58 -32.12 23.95
C ARG A 212 42.03 -31.59 22.63
N ILE A 213 42.91 -31.33 21.66
CA ILE A 213 42.51 -30.81 20.32
C ILE A 213 41.58 -31.81 19.63
N VAL A 214 41.89 -33.11 19.70
CA VAL A 214 41.09 -34.17 19.10
C VAL A 214 39.83 -34.44 19.92
N ARG A 215 39.93 -34.46 21.23
CA ARG A 215 38.82 -34.72 22.14
C ARG A 215 37.74 -33.64 22.04
N ASP A 216 38.15 -32.37 22.00
CA ASP A 216 37.25 -31.21 22.01
C ASP A 216 36.87 -30.79 20.56
N PHE A 217 37.21 -31.66 19.57
CA PHE A 217 36.80 -31.42 18.19
C PHE A 217 35.30 -31.59 18.07
N GLY A 218 34.62 -30.50 17.70
CA GLY A 218 33.17 -30.44 17.53
C GLY A 218 32.79 -30.16 16.11
N ILE A 219 31.78 -30.87 15.63
CA ILE A 219 31.19 -30.69 14.29
C ILE A 219 29.73 -30.21 14.43
N ASN A 220 29.37 -29.18 13.72
CA ASN A 220 28.00 -28.74 13.56
C ASN A 220 27.49 -29.24 12.21
N PRO A 221 26.65 -30.29 12.15
CA PRO A 221 26.18 -30.87 10.89
C PRO A 221 25.14 -30.00 10.18
N LEU A 222 24.45 -29.11 10.90
CA LEU A 222 23.41 -28.26 10.37
C LEU A 222 23.90 -26.83 10.19
N PRO A 223 23.39 -26.08 9.19
CA PRO A 223 23.68 -24.67 9.04
C PRO A 223 23.10 -23.89 10.23
N GLN A 224 23.73 -22.78 10.57
CA GLN A 224 23.23 -21.89 11.60
C GLN A 224 21.99 -21.11 11.12
N ASN A 225 22.03 -20.68 9.86
CA ASN A 225 20.93 -19.97 9.22
C ASN A 225 20.93 -20.27 7.71
N LEU A 226 19.75 -20.55 7.20
CA LEU A 226 19.44 -20.59 5.78
C LEU A 226 18.23 -19.69 5.56
N SER A 227 18.41 -18.59 4.84
CA SER A 227 17.33 -17.71 4.46
C SER A 227 17.21 -17.56 2.95
N LEU A 228 16.00 -17.68 2.47
CA LEU A 228 15.58 -17.44 1.11
C LEU A 228 14.53 -16.32 1.12
N LEU A 229 14.72 -15.32 0.28
CA LEU A 229 13.76 -14.26 0.07
C LEU A 229 13.46 -14.17 -1.43
N SER A 230 12.19 -14.15 -1.78
CA SER A 230 11.70 -13.96 -3.14
C SER A 230 10.66 -12.86 -3.15
N ASN A 231 10.97 -11.74 -3.80
CA ASN A 231 10.11 -10.58 -3.91
C ASN A 231 9.68 -10.42 -5.36
N LEU A 232 8.38 -10.45 -5.59
CA LEU A 232 7.76 -10.20 -6.87
C LEU A 232 7.01 -8.88 -6.77
N SER A 233 7.24 -7.97 -7.71
CA SER A 233 6.47 -6.75 -7.82
C SER A 233 6.08 -6.48 -9.27
N ARG A 234 4.88 -5.99 -9.44
CA ARG A 234 4.39 -5.54 -10.74
C ARG A 234 3.72 -4.18 -10.56
N ARG A 235 4.08 -3.27 -11.43
CA ARG A 235 3.40 -1.99 -11.59
C ARG A 235 2.74 -1.95 -12.96
N TYR A 236 1.53 -1.44 -13.00
CA TYR A 236 0.80 -1.12 -14.21
C TYR A 236 0.29 0.30 -14.11
N TYR A 237 0.64 1.10 -15.08
CA TYR A 237 0.20 2.49 -15.22
C TYR A 237 -0.53 2.66 -16.54
N GLU A 238 -1.67 3.32 -16.49
CA GLU A 238 -2.53 3.61 -17.65
C GLU A 238 -2.98 5.05 -17.58
N LEU A 239 -2.82 5.79 -18.66
CA LEU A 239 -3.26 7.17 -18.78
C LEU A 239 -4.00 7.37 -20.09
N GLN A 240 -5.18 7.93 -19.99
CA GLN A 240 -5.97 8.42 -21.11
C GLN A 240 -6.37 9.86 -20.85
N GLU A 241 -5.89 10.77 -21.66
CA GLU A 241 -6.21 12.19 -21.60
C GLU A 241 -7.45 12.50 -22.46
N ARG A 242 -8.11 13.63 -22.17
CA ARG A 242 -9.22 14.15 -22.96
C ARG A 242 -8.73 15.26 -23.86
N ASP A 243 -9.22 15.27 -25.09
CA ASP A 243 -9.11 16.40 -25.98
C ASP A 243 -10.27 17.38 -25.69
N LEU A 244 -9.92 18.52 -25.12
CA LEU A 244 -10.92 19.56 -24.77
C LEU A 244 -11.29 20.44 -25.95
N GLU A 245 -10.50 20.42 -27.04
CA GLU A 245 -10.78 21.22 -28.24
C GLU A 245 -11.79 20.52 -29.17
N GLN A 246 -11.84 19.20 -29.14
CA GLN A 246 -12.78 18.41 -29.92
C GLN A 246 -13.87 17.84 -29.00
N LEU A 247 -14.98 18.60 -28.90
CA LEU A 247 -16.18 18.25 -28.13
C LEU A 247 -16.87 16.93 -28.56
N ASP A 248 -16.39 16.28 -29.59
CA ASP A 248 -16.94 15.04 -30.16
C ASP A 248 -16.54 13.78 -29.38
N ASN A 249 -16.21 13.89 -28.09
CA ASN A 249 -15.93 12.74 -27.20
C ASN A 249 -14.79 11.81 -27.64
N LYS A 250 -13.88 12.24 -28.49
CA LYS A 250 -12.69 11.47 -28.83
C LYS A 250 -11.65 11.64 -27.72
N SER A 251 -11.59 10.65 -26.87
CA SER A 251 -10.46 10.49 -25.95
C SER A 251 -9.17 10.25 -26.74
N LEU A 252 -8.08 10.85 -26.28
CA LEU A 252 -6.75 10.60 -26.84
C LEU A 252 -6.37 9.12 -26.71
N PRO A 253 -5.41 8.64 -27.50
CA PRO A 253 -4.97 7.26 -27.40
C PRO A 253 -4.54 6.89 -25.98
N LEU A 254 -4.87 5.68 -25.57
CA LEU A 254 -4.46 5.14 -24.28
C LEU A 254 -2.95 4.90 -24.27
N SER A 255 -2.25 5.49 -23.31
CA SER A 255 -0.86 5.19 -23.00
C SER A 255 -0.79 4.28 -21.77
N PHE A 256 0.09 3.29 -21.79
CA PHE A 256 0.28 2.41 -20.66
C PHE A 256 1.76 2.03 -20.51
N ALA A 257 2.15 1.72 -19.29
CA ALA A 257 3.45 1.18 -18.94
C ALA A 257 3.26 0.06 -17.92
N SER A 258 4.06 -0.98 -18.00
CA SER A 258 4.06 -2.04 -17.01
C SER A 258 5.46 -2.55 -16.76
N ASP A 259 5.80 -2.71 -15.49
CA ASP A 259 7.07 -3.23 -15.04
C ASP A 259 6.82 -4.47 -14.19
N PHE A 260 7.64 -5.50 -14.38
CA PHE A 260 7.64 -6.69 -13.54
C PHE A 260 9.06 -6.94 -13.05
N LEU A 261 9.23 -6.98 -11.73
CA LEU A 261 10.49 -7.20 -11.07
C LEU A 261 10.42 -8.46 -10.22
N TRP A 262 11.43 -9.29 -10.32
CA TRP A 262 11.59 -10.47 -9.49
C TRP A 262 12.98 -10.51 -8.86
N ASN A 263 13.05 -10.22 -7.57
CA ASN A 263 14.26 -10.21 -6.79
C ASN A 263 14.32 -11.46 -5.91
N ARG A 264 15.45 -12.13 -5.91
CA ARG A 264 15.70 -13.32 -5.10
C ARG A 264 17.00 -13.17 -4.37
N SER A 265 17.01 -13.52 -3.11
CA SER A 265 18.25 -13.61 -2.33
C SER A 265 18.30 -14.91 -1.54
N LEU A 266 19.49 -15.50 -1.52
CA LEU A 266 19.82 -16.69 -0.75
C LEU A 266 20.97 -16.34 0.18
N GLN A 267 20.83 -16.61 1.46
CA GLN A 267 21.88 -16.46 2.45
C GLN A 267 22.01 -17.78 3.21
N LEU A 268 23.22 -18.30 3.25
CA LEU A 268 23.58 -19.48 4.00
C LEU A 268 24.75 -19.14 4.93
N ARG A 269 24.56 -19.38 6.21
CA ARG A 269 25.65 -19.34 7.21
C ARG A 269 25.79 -20.72 7.85
N TRP A 270 26.98 -21.28 7.73
CA TRP A 270 27.32 -22.56 8.30
C TRP A 270 28.70 -22.54 8.93
N ASP A 271 28.75 -22.86 10.20
CA ASP A 271 29.99 -22.99 10.96
C ASP A 271 30.19 -24.47 11.27
N PRO A 272 30.77 -25.27 10.34
CA PRO A 272 30.93 -26.72 10.51
C PRO A 272 31.80 -27.07 11.71
N THR A 273 32.74 -26.21 12.09
CA THR A 273 33.56 -26.36 13.30
C THR A 273 33.68 -24.99 13.98
N LYS A 274 34.21 -24.95 15.19
CA LYS A 274 34.47 -23.70 15.94
C LYS A 274 35.46 -22.75 15.23
N GLN A 275 36.24 -23.25 14.27
CA GLN A 275 37.29 -22.48 13.59
C GLN A 275 37.01 -22.24 12.11
N ILE A 276 36.06 -22.99 11.52
CA ILE A 276 35.71 -22.85 10.11
C ILE A 276 34.33 -22.24 10.02
N HIS A 277 34.26 -21.09 9.36
CA HIS A 277 33.04 -20.34 9.11
C HIS A 277 32.81 -20.27 7.60
N PHE A 278 31.65 -20.69 7.15
CA PHE A 278 31.24 -20.63 5.78
C PHE A 278 30.03 -19.68 5.66
N SER A 279 30.14 -18.66 4.82
CA SER A 279 29.04 -17.77 4.50
C SER A 279 28.89 -17.69 2.99
N PHE A 280 27.68 -17.90 2.52
CA PHE A 280 27.32 -17.78 1.11
C PHE A 280 26.15 -16.80 0.99
N MET A 281 26.28 -15.87 0.06
CA MET A 281 25.22 -14.93 -0.30
C MET A 281 25.10 -14.89 -1.83
N SER A 282 23.88 -15.00 -2.31
CA SER A 282 23.55 -14.84 -3.72
C SER A 282 22.34 -13.93 -3.86
N GLY A 283 22.42 -12.99 -4.78
CA GLY A 283 21.30 -12.12 -5.17
C GLY A 283 21.10 -12.23 -6.68
N THR A 284 19.86 -12.20 -7.10
CA THR A 284 19.46 -12.18 -8.51
C THR A 284 18.28 -11.27 -8.67
N ASP A 285 18.39 -10.32 -9.59
CA ASP A 285 17.34 -9.41 -9.98
C ASP A 285 16.97 -9.71 -11.44
N ALA A 286 15.69 -9.83 -11.72
CA ALA A 286 15.15 -9.99 -13.06
C ALA A 286 14.08 -8.94 -13.29
N GLU A 287 14.13 -8.29 -14.43
CA GLU A 287 13.16 -7.30 -14.92
C GLU A 287 12.62 -7.81 -16.26
N ILE A 288 11.29 -7.75 -16.44
CA ILE A 288 10.59 -8.20 -17.64
C ILE A 288 9.60 -7.11 -18.09
#